data_64bd143a2d80977acc642a8aec0f1d47
#
_entry.id   64bd143a2d80977acc642a8aec0f1d47
#
_cell.length_a   1.000
_cell.length_b   1.000
_cell.length_c   1.000
_cell.angle_alpha   90.00
_cell.angle_beta   90.00
_cell.angle_gamma   90.00
#
_symmetry.space_group_name_H-M   'P 1'
#
loop_
_entity.id
_entity.type
_entity.pdbx_description
1 polymer ?
#
loop_
_entity_poly.entity_id
_entity_poly.type
_entity_poly.pdbx_seq_one_letter_code
_entity_poly.pdbx_strand_id
1 'polypeptide(L)'
;MTERIDFTKSEQYTLSIRLSADGFSFSIYNPLTDNDFCFVPYPVNTGYSMTANLKEMLTDTETLRYPYKRVNILYDSPRFTPVPLELFEDEQMDTVFYHNFPKGNNEIVLCNVLGRSNVVILFAMDKHTHLLLTEHFPTARYFL
;
A
#
# COMPACT_ATOMS: atom_id res chain seq x y z
N MET A 1 -13.33 8.89 14.70
CA MET A 1 -14.69 9.25 14.33
C MET A 1 -14.70 9.98 13.02
N THR A 2 -15.45 9.44 12.08
CA THR A 2 -15.48 9.96 10.72
C THR A 2 -16.11 11.35 10.63
N GLU A 3 -17.05 11.64 11.51
CA GLU A 3 -17.77 12.91 11.48
C GLU A 3 -16.90 14.12 11.80
N ARG A 4 -15.66 13.87 12.25
CA ARG A 4 -14.74 14.96 12.54
C ARG A 4 -13.89 15.36 11.35
N ILE A 5 -13.91 14.55 10.29
CA ILE A 5 -13.11 14.81 9.10
C ILE A 5 -13.90 15.68 8.14
N ASP A 6 -13.33 16.81 7.78
CA ASP A 6 -13.90 17.71 6.78
C ASP A 6 -13.29 17.36 5.42
N PHE A 7 -14.00 16.57 4.63
CA PHE A 7 -13.49 16.09 3.36
C PHE A 7 -13.33 17.17 2.30
N THR A 8 -13.87 18.36 2.52
CA THR A 8 -13.60 19.47 1.60
C THR A 8 -12.14 19.90 1.68
N LYS A 9 -11.42 19.49 2.74
CA LYS A 9 -10.01 19.79 2.93
C LYS A 9 -9.13 18.57 2.73
N SER A 10 -9.62 17.55 2.01
CA SER A 10 -8.91 16.30 1.84
C SER A 10 -7.51 16.48 1.25
N GLU A 11 -7.30 17.50 0.45
CA GLU A 11 -5.99 17.79 -0.15
C GLU A 11 -4.92 18.13 0.87
N GLN A 12 -5.29 18.31 2.13
CA GLN A 12 -4.35 18.51 3.24
C GLN A 12 -4.06 17.24 4.01
N TYR A 13 -4.76 16.17 3.70
CA TYR A 13 -4.75 14.95 4.51
C TYR A 13 -3.91 13.85 3.89
N THR A 14 -3.52 12.91 4.73
CA THR A 14 -2.84 11.68 4.30
C THR A 14 -3.83 10.54 4.35
N LEU A 15 -3.93 9.82 3.24
CA LEU A 15 -4.70 8.58 3.15
C LEU A 15 -3.70 7.42 3.22
N SER A 16 -3.96 6.47 4.11
CA SER A 16 -3.16 5.26 4.22
C SER A 16 -4.07 4.06 4.05
N ILE A 17 -3.76 3.19 3.09
CA ILE A 17 -4.54 2.00 2.80
C ILE A 17 -3.69 0.78 3.15
N ARG A 18 -4.24 -0.12 3.94
CA ARG A 18 -3.57 -1.37 4.29
C ARG A 18 -4.28 -2.51 3.59
N LEU A 19 -3.52 -3.32 2.88
CA LEU A 19 -4.02 -4.49 2.17
C LEU A 19 -3.45 -5.74 2.81
N SER A 20 -4.33 -6.63 3.22
CA SER A 20 -3.95 -7.89 3.86
C SER A 20 -4.87 -8.99 3.34
N ALA A 21 -4.41 -10.22 3.40
CA ALA A 21 -5.25 -11.37 3.04
C ALA A 21 -6.47 -11.49 3.95
N ASP A 22 -6.36 -10.98 5.19
CA ASP A 22 -7.45 -11.06 6.17
C ASP A 22 -8.50 -9.99 5.99
N GLY A 23 -8.15 -8.89 5.35
CA GLY A 23 -9.05 -7.76 5.20
C GLY A 23 -8.28 -6.50 4.88
N PHE A 24 -9.02 -5.49 4.46
CA PHE A 24 -8.44 -4.18 4.14
C PHE A 24 -8.82 -3.20 5.22
N SER A 25 -8.08 -2.12 5.30
CA SER A 25 -8.45 -0.98 6.12
C SER A 25 -7.85 0.27 5.52
N PHE A 26 -8.41 1.42 5.86
CA PHE A 26 -7.78 2.67 5.49
C PHE A 26 -7.97 3.67 6.61
N SER A 27 -7.02 4.60 6.66
CA SER A 27 -7.09 5.71 7.62
C SER A 27 -6.85 7.02 6.88
N ILE A 28 -7.46 8.06 7.40
CA ILE A 28 -7.32 9.41 6.88
C ILE A 28 -6.97 10.28 8.06
N TYR A 29 -5.91 11.07 7.95
CA TYR A 29 -5.59 11.95 9.04
C TYR A 29 -4.99 13.25 8.52
N ASN A 30 -5.15 14.29 9.34
CA ASN A 30 -4.58 15.60 9.08
C ASN A 30 -3.26 15.70 9.84
N PRO A 31 -2.10 15.76 9.15
CA PRO A 31 -0.82 15.82 9.86
C PRO A 31 -0.62 17.11 10.64
N LEU A 32 -1.47 18.12 10.43
CA LEU A 32 -1.34 19.40 11.11
C LEU A 32 -2.07 19.45 12.45
N THR A 33 -2.95 18.48 12.72
CA THR A 33 -3.71 18.41 13.98
C THR A 33 -3.80 16.96 14.42
N ASP A 34 -3.84 16.74 15.72
CA ASP A 34 -3.90 15.38 16.27
C ASP A 34 -5.32 14.82 16.32
N ASN A 35 -6.33 15.64 16.08
CA ASN A 35 -7.72 15.25 16.30
C ASN A 35 -8.45 14.80 15.05
N ASP A 36 -7.93 15.14 13.88
CA ASP A 36 -8.58 14.80 12.62
C ASP A 36 -8.10 13.45 12.14
N PHE A 37 -8.76 12.40 12.58
CA PHE A 37 -8.37 11.04 12.26
C PHE A 37 -9.61 10.18 12.06
N CYS A 38 -9.54 9.30 11.07
CA CYS A 38 -10.61 8.37 10.76
C CYS A 38 -9.98 7.04 10.38
N PHE A 39 -10.46 5.95 10.96
CA PHE A 39 -10.01 4.60 10.62
C PHE A 39 -11.22 3.77 10.22
N VAL A 40 -11.15 3.14 9.06
CA VAL A 40 -12.26 2.35 8.53
C VAL A 40 -11.75 0.96 8.13
N PRO A 41 -12.20 -0.10 8.81
CA PRO A 41 -11.95 -1.45 8.33
C PRO A 41 -12.89 -1.78 7.17
N TYR A 42 -12.41 -2.60 6.24
CA TYR A 42 -13.20 -3.04 5.10
C TYR A 42 -13.05 -4.55 4.96
N PRO A 43 -14.09 -5.32 5.28
CA PRO A 43 -13.99 -6.78 5.18
C PRO A 43 -13.90 -7.21 3.73
N VAL A 44 -13.09 -8.24 3.48
CA VAL A 44 -12.93 -8.80 2.14
C VAL A 44 -13.69 -10.10 2.03
N ASN A 45 -14.09 -10.41 0.80
CA ASN A 45 -14.68 -11.70 0.48
C ASN A 45 -13.53 -12.65 0.13
N THR A 46 -13.28 -13.64 0.98
CA THR A 46 -12.15 -14.56 0.78
C THR A 46 -12.29 -15.45 -0.43
N GLY A 47 -13.49 -15.53 -1.01
CA GLY A 47 -13.70 -16.27 -2.25
C GLY A 47 -13.28 -15.51 -3.50
N TYR A 48 -12.94 -14.23 -3.35
CA TYR A 48 -12.51 -13.41 -4.47
C TYR A 48 -11.02 -13.10 -4.37
N SER A 49 -10.44 -12.72 -5.51
CA SER A 49 -9.04 -12.29 -5.53
C SER A 49 -8.88 -10.96 -4.79
N MET A 50 -7.64 -10.65 -4.43
CA MET A 50 -7.33 -9.36 -3.81
C MET A 50 -7.72 -8.21 -4.76
N THR A 51 -7.44 -8.35 -6.05
CA THR A 51 -7.78 -7.33 -7.03
C THR A 51 -9.28 -7.10 -7.10
N ALA A 52 -10.08 -8.18 -7.08
CA ALA A 52 -11.54 -8.05 -7.10
C ALA A 52 -12.06 -7.34 -5.86
N ASN A 53 -11.55 -7.69 -4.70
CA ASN A 53 -11.92 -7.03 -3.44
C ASN A 53 -11.53 -5.56 -3.46
N LEU A 54 -10.35 -5.25 -3.97
CA LEU A 54 -9.88 -3.87 -4.05
C LEU A 54 -10.74 -3.05 -4.99
N LYS A 55 -11.11 -3.61 -6.13
CA LYS A 55 -11.99 -2.93 -7.08
C LYS A 55 -13.31 -2.56 -6.44
N GLU A 56 -13.87 -3.50 -5.67
CA GLU A 56 -15.13 -3.27 -4.98
C GLU A 56 -15.00 -2.16 -3.95
N MET A 57 -13.94 -2.18 -3.16
CA MET A 57 -13.69 -1.14 -2.16
C MET A 57 -13.55 0.23 -2.81
N LEU A 58 -12.80 0.33 -3.89
CA LEU A 58 -12.60 1.61 -4.58
C LEU A 58 -13.88 2.12 -5.23
N THR A 59 -14.75 1.22 -5.65
CA THR A 59 -16.02 1.60 -6.25
C THR A 59 -17.05 2.01 -5.20
N ASP A 60 -17.11 1.27 -4.09
CA ASP A 60 -18.15 1.46 -3.08
C ASP A 60 -17.85 2.56 -2.08
N THR A 61 -16.59 2.95 -1.95
CA THR A 61 -16.16 3.87 -0.90
C THR A 61 -15.86 5.23 -1.50
N GLU A 62 -16.79 6.14 -1.35
CA GLU A 62 -16.69 7.49 -1.93
C GLU A 62 -15.46 8.24 -1.42
N THR A 63 -15.14 8.09 -0.14
CA THR A 63 -14.05 8.82 0.47
C THR A 63 -12.69 8.50 -0.14
N LEU A 64 -12.54 7.34 -0.77
CA LEU A 64 -11.30 6.97 -1.43
C LEU A 64 -11.12 7.66 -2.78
N ARG A 65 -12.15 8.35 -3.27
CA ARG A 65 -12.09 9.05 -4.55
C ARG A 65 -11.78 10.53 -4.40
N TYR A 66 -11.67 11.01 -3.18
CA TYR A 66 -11.29 12.41 -2.94
C TYR A 66 -9.79 12.59 -3.18
N PRO A 67 -9.36 13.81 -3.57
CA PRO A 67 -7.93 14.07 -3.71
C PRO A 67 -7.29 14.21 -2.33
N TYR A 68 -6.17 13.51 -2.13
CA TYR A 68 -5.40 13.57 -0.89
C TYR A 68 -4.00 14.09 -1.18
N LYS A 69 -3.41 14.75 -0.18
CA LYS A 69 -2.06 15.27 -0.33
C LYS A 69 -1.06 14.13 -0.48
N ARG A 70 -1.27 13.05 0.26
CA ARG A 70 -0.35 11.93 0.28
C ARG A 70 -1.14 10.63 0.40
N VAL A 71 -0.75 9.63 -0.38
CA VAL A 71 -1.37 8.30 -0.31
C VAL A 71 -0.28 7.28 -0.06
N ASN A 72 -0.46 6.51 1.00
CA ASN A 72 0.44 5.42 1.36
C ASN A 72 -0.30 4.10 1.25
N ILE A 73 0.32 3.13 0.60
CA ILE A 73 -0.22 1.78 0.46
C ILE A 73 0.67 0.85 1.28
N LEU A 74 0.10 0.21 2.28
CA LEU A 74 0.82 -0.76 3.11
C LEU A 74 0.37 -2.15 2.69
N TYR A 75 1.30 -2.95 2.21
CA TYR A 75 1.01 -4.29 1.72
C TYR A 75 1.56 -5.31 2.70
N ASP A 76 0.67 -6.02 3.36
CA ASP A 76 1.04 -7.00 4.38
C ASP A 76 1.35 -8.34 3.70
N SER A 77 2.62 -8.73 3.71
CA SER A 77 3.07 -9.97 3.10
C SER A 77 4.18 -10.59 3.94
N PRO A 78 4.16 -11.91 4.11
CA PRO A 78 5.26 -12.60 4.79
C PRO A 78 6.49 -12.80 3.88
N ARG A 79 6.36 -12.53 2.59
CA ARG A 79 7.44 -12.71 1.62
C ARG A 79 8.22 -11.41 1.48
N PHE A 80 9.32 -11.29 2.21
CA PHE A 80 10.19 -10.13 2.09
C PHE A 80 11.64 -10.54 2.34
N THR A 81 12.57 -9.78 1.77
CA THR A 81 14.00 -10.04 1.90
C THR A 81 14.71 -8.74 2.23
N PRO A 82 15.43 -8.70 3.37
CA PRO A 82 16.30 -7.56 3.64
C PRO A 82 17.61 -7.69 2.88
N VAL A 83 18.11 -6.57 2.36
CA VAL A 83 19.37 -6.50 1.64
C VAL A 83 20.17 -5.34 2.23
N PRO A 84 21.45 -5.54 2.58
CA PRO A 84 22.27 -4.41 3.02
C PRO A 84 22.30 -3.33 1.95
N LEU A 85 22.10 -2.08 2.37
CA LEU A 85 22.00 -0.96 1.43
C LEU A 85 23.22 -0.86 0.52
N GLU A 86 24.40 -1.09 1.08
CA GLU A 86 25.66 -0.99 0.33
C GLU A 86 25.81 -2.07 -0.75
N LEU A 87 25.03 -3.16 -0.66
CA LEU A 87 25.04 -4.24 -1.63
C LEU A 87 23.86 -4.19 -2.60
N PHE A 88 22.97 -3.24 -2.40
CA PHE A 88 21.74 -3.16 -3.18
C PHE A 88 22.00 -2.54 -4.55
N GLU A 89 21.46 -3.17 -5.59
CA GLU A 89 21.47 -2.67 -6.95
C GLU A 89 20.09 -2.85 -7.55
N ASP A 90 19.54 -1.79 -8.12
CA ASP A 90 18.19 -1.79 -8.69
C ASP A 90 17.98 -2.91 -9.71
N GLU A 91 18.98 -3.15 -10.55
CA GLU A 91 18.87 -4.14 -11.61
C GLU A 91 18.82 -5.57 -11.07
N GLN A 92 19.20 -5.77 -9.82
CA GLN A 92 19.29 -7.09 -9.19
C GLN A 92 18.10 -7.42 -8.29
N MET A 93 17.11 -6.54 -8.21
CA MET A 93 15.98 -6.72 -7.30
C MET A 93 15.28 -8.07 -7.49
N ASP A 94 14.89 -8.35 -8.72
CA ASP A 94 14.17 -9.59 -9.03
C ASP A 94 15.03 -10.81 -8.73
N THR A 95 16.29 -10.76 -9.14
CA THR A 95 17.22 -11.86 -8.92
C THR A 95 17.37 -12.18 -7.44
N VAL A 96 17.58 -11.14 -6.63
CA VAL A 96 17.77 -11.31 -5.18
C VAL A 96 16.50 -11.82 -4.52
N PHE A 97 15.36 -11.23 -4.86
CA PHE A 97 14.10 -11.63 -4.26
C PHE A 97 13.77 -13.09 -4.57
N TYR A 98 13.86 -13.49 -5.84
CA TYR A 98 13.50 -14.84 -6.26
C TYR A 98 14.58 -15.87 -5.97
N HIS A 99 15.73 -15.45 -5.47
CA HIS A 99 16.68 -16.38 -4.89
C HIS A 99 16.14 -16.97 -3.57
N ASN A 100 15.37 -16.18 -2.84
CA ASN A 100 14.84 -16.57 -1.54
C ASN A 100 13.39 -17.09 -1.60
N PHE A 101 12.68 -16.82 -2.67
CA PHE A 101 11.27 -17.18 -2.79
C PHE A 101 10.96 -17.76 -4.16
N PRO A 102 10.04 -18.72 -4.23
CA PRO A 102 9.58 -19.20 -5.54
C PRO A 102 9.00 -18.05 -6.35
N LYS A 103 9.24 -18.06 -7.64
CA LYS A 103 8.71 -17.03 -8.52
C LYS A 103 7.21 -17.22 -8.68
N GLY A 104 6.45 -16.19 -8.34
CA GLY A 104 5.01 -16.17 -8.53
C GLY A 104 4.64 -15.68 -9.92
N ASN A 105 3.37 -15.87 -10.28
CA ASN A 105 2.84 -15.39 -11.53
C ASN A 105 2.30 -13.98 -11.35
N ASN A 106 2.61 -13.10 -12.30
CA ASN A 106 2.04 -11.75 -12.33
C ASN A 106 2.35 -10.96 -11.07
N GLU A 107 3.62 -10.95 -10.69
CA GLU A 107 4.11 -10.18 -9.55
C GLU A 107 5.03 -9.08 -9.99
N ILE A 108 5.13 -8.05 -9.18
CA ILE A 108 6.15 -7.01 -9.32
C ILE A 108 6.91 -6.92 -8.01
N VAL A 109 8.24 -6.84 -8.09
CA VAL A 109 9.09 -6.69 -6.90
C VAL A 109 9.29 -5.21 -6.63
N LEU A 110 9.04 -4.82 -5.40
CA LEU A 110 9.18 -3.44 -4.93
C LEU A 110 10.20 -3.39 -3.82
N CYS A 111 10.65 -2.20 -3.48
CA CYS A 111 11.61 -2.05 -2.40
C CYS A 111 11.28 -0.86 -1.51
N ASN A 112 11.64 -0.99 -0.24
CA ASN A 112 11.64 0.12 0.71
C ASN A 112 13.07 0.33 1.19
N VAL A 113 13.58 1.54 1.01
CA VAL A 113 14.91 1.89 1.47
C VAL A 113 14.81 2.45 2.88
N LEU A 114 15.40 1.75 3.85
CA LEU A 114 15.42 2.17 5.25
C LEU A 114 16.80 2.75 5.53
N GLY A 115 17.01 4.02 5.16
CA GLY A 115 18.31 4.66 5.20
C GLY A 115 18.97 4.66 6.58
N ARG A 116 18.17 4.86 7.62
CA ARG A 116 18.71 4.88 8.99
C ARG A 116 19.24 3.53 9.44
N SER A 117 18.69 2.45 8.88
CA SER A 117 19.10 1.08 9.22
C SER A 117 20.07 0.50 8.21
N ASN A 118 20.38 1.24 7.15
CA ASN A 118 21.24 0.78 6.06
C ASN A 118 20.75 -0.53 5.44
N VAL A 119 19.45 -0.64 5.27
CA VAL A 119 18.78 -1.85 4.76
C VAL A 119 17.77 -1.47 3.70
N VAL A 120 17.64 -2.33 2.69
CA VAL A 120 16.57 -2.26 1.70
C VAL A 120 15.71 -3.49 1.89
N ILE A 121 14.40 -3.31 1.98
CA ILE A 121 13.46 -4.41 2.09
C ILE A 121 12.85 -4.65 0.71
N LEU A 122 12.99 -5.86 0.19
CA LEU A 122 12.36 -6.28 -1.07
C LEU A 122 11.11 -7.07 -0.76
N PHE A 123 10.04 -6.81 -1.50
CA PHE A 123 8.80 -7.56 -1.37
C PHE A 123 8.09 -7.61 -2.72
N ALA A 124 7.18 -8.56 -2.88
CA ALA A 124 6.45 -8.73 -4.13
C ALA A 124 4.98 -8.43 -3.93
N MET A 125 4.38 -7.79 -4.90
CA MET A 125 2.97 -7.46 -4.90
C MET A 125 2.34 -7.98 -6.18
N ASP A 126 1.08 -8.42 -6.12
CA ASP A 126 0.33 -8.81 -7.29
C ASP A 126 0.32 -7.67 -8.31
N LYS A 127 0.65 -7.99 -9.54
CA LYS A 127 0.80 -6.99 -10.59
C LYS A 127 -0.52 -6.29 -10.92
N HIS A 128 -1.62 -7.02 -10.91
CA HIS A 128 -2.93 -6.43 -11.21
C HIS A 128 -3.38 -5.50 -10.09
N THR A 129 -3.12 -5.87 -8.85
CA THR A 129 -3.41 -5.02 -7.70
C THR A 129 -2.59 -3.73 -7.78
N HIS A 130 -1.30 -3.87 -8.07
CA HIS A 130 -0.41 -2.70 -8.19
C HIS A 130 -0.86 -1.77 -9.32
N LEU A 131 -1.24 -2.33 -10.46
CA LEU A 131 -1.70 -1.55 -11.59
C LEU A 131 -2.97 -0.78 -11.26
N LEU A 132 -3.93 -1.44 -10.61
CA LEU A 132 -5.19 -0.82 -10.21
C LEU A 132 -4.95 0.34 -9.24
N LEU A 133 -4.06 0.14 -8.27
CA LEU A 133 -3.71 1.19 -7.31
C LEU A 133 -3.02 2.36 -8.00
N THR A 134 -2.12 2.07 -8.93
CA THR A 134 -1.40 3.12 -9.66
C THR A 134 -2.36 3.96 -10.51
N GLU A 135 -3.37 3.34 -11.07
CA GLU A 135 -4.38 4.06 -11.85
C GLU A 135 -5.22 4.99 -10.99
N HIS A 136 -5.58 4.54 -9.78
CA HIS A 136 -6.40 5.34 -8.87
C HIS A 136 -5.59 6.37 -8.09
N PHE A 137 -4.35 6.01 -7.74
CA PHE A 137 -3.49 6.84 -6.91
C PHE A 137 -2.10 6.94 -7.57
N PRO A 138 -1.96 7.78 -8.61
CA PRO A 138 -0.70 7.81 -9.39
C PRO A 138 0.54 8.19 -8.59
N THR A 139 0.38 8.90 -7.48
CA THR A 139 1.51 9.34 -6.66
C THR A 139 1.67 8.54 -5.38
N ALA A 140 0.96 7.42 -5.26
CA ALA A 140 1.02 6.61 -4.05
C ALA A 140 2.41 6.02 -3.82
N ARG A 141 2.76 5.88 -2.54
CA ARG A 141 3.96 5.19 -2.11
C ARG A 141 3.58 3.83 -1.54
N TYR A 142 4.43 2.85 -1.77
CA TYR A 142 4.15 1.47 -1.38
C TYR A 142 5.11 1.02 -0.29
N PHE A 143 4.58 0.40 0.75
CA PHE A 143 5.32 -0.07 1.91
C PHE A 143 4.91 -1.49 2.28
N LEU A 144 5.87 -2.24 2.80
CA LEU A 144 5.60 -3.55 3.36
C LEU A 144 5.05 -3.44 4.77
#